data_9b56c51b6c6341d65ff8852cd8eafc57
#
_entry.id   9b56c51b6c6341d65ff8852cd8eafc57
#
_cell.length_a   1.000
_cell.length_b   1.000
_cell.length_c   1.000
_cell.angle_alpha   90.00
_cell.angle_beta   90.00
_cell.angle_gamma   90.00
#
_symmetry.space_group_name_H-M   'P 1'
#
loop_
_entity.id
_entity.type
_entity.pdbx_description
1 polymer ?
#
loop_
_entity_poly.entity_id
_entity_poly.type
_entity_poly.pdbx_seq_one_letter_code
_entity_poly.pdbx_strand_id
1 'polypeptide(L)'
;MMSQPLAERLRPKTLDDYIGQKHLVGQGAVLRKMIDAGRVPSFILWGPPGVGKTTLAQIIANKLDAPFYTLSAISSGVKDVREVIEKAKSNRFFNTVSPILFIDEIHRFSKSQQDSLLNAVETGVVTLIGATTENPSFEVIRPLLSRCQVYVLKSLDKNDLLTLLHKAIAEDVVLKDKNIRLTETDTMLRYSGGDARKLLNILELVVSAEESDDIEILDEKVVERLQENPAAYDKGGEMHYDIISAFIKSIRGSDPDGAIYWLARMVAGGEDPEFIARRLVISASEDIGLANPNALLLANACFDALKKIGWPEGRIILAETTVYLACSPKSNSAYMAINDALALVNRTGNLPVPLHLRNAPTKLMAELEYGKEYKYAHDYENHFVKQEYLPKEILGERLWKGQENPAEHKLIEQMRRLWGDRF
;
A
#
# COMPACT_ATOMS: atom_id res chain seq x y z
N MET A 1 3.76 -25.59 -24.99
CA MET A 1 4.54 -24.36 -24.84
C MET A 1 3.84 -23.09 -25.38
N MET A 2 3.01 -23.20 -26.42
CA MET A 2 2.25 -22.03 -26.98
C MET A 2 1.11 -21.48 -26.10
N SER A 3 0.76 -22.12 -25.01
CA SER A 3 -0.34 -21.69 -24.13
C SER A 3 0.09 -20.86 -22.89
N GLN A 4 1.39 -20.65 -22.69
CA GLN A 4 1.88 -19.86 -21.57
C GLN A 4 1.98 -18.38 -21.96
N PRO A 5 1.52 -17.44 -21.08
CA PRO A 5 1.66 -16.00 -21.32
C PRO A 5 3.13 -15.57 -21.52
N LEU A 6 3.35 -14.55 -22.34
CA LEU A 6 4.67 -14.01 -22.63
C LEU A 6 5.46 -13.65 -21.35
N ALA A 7 4.80 -13.06 -20.37
CA ALA A 7 5.41 -12.70 -19.09
C ALA A 7 5.97 -13.91 -18.32
N GLU A 8 5.38 -15.11 -18.50
CA GLU A 8 5.87 -16.33 -17.87
C GLU A 8 7.00 -16.98 -18.70
N ARG A 9 6.88 -16.96 -20.03
CA ARG A 9 7.93 -17.47 -20.92
C ARG A 9 9.26 -16.72 -20.78
N LEU A 10 9.18 -15.40 -20.52
CA LEU A 10 10.35 -14.52 -20.37
C LEU A 10 10.79 -14.31 -18.91
N ARG A 11 10.25 -15.07 -17.98
CA ARG A 11 10.65 -14.96 -16.57
C ARG A 11 12.16 -15.17 -16.42
N PRO A 12 12.91 -14.17 -15.91
CA PRO A 12 14.35 -14.30 -15.76
C PRO A 12 14.73 -15.41 -14.80
N LYS A 13 15.82 -16.12 -15.12
CA LYS A 13 16.33 -17.26 -14.35
C LYS A 13 17.55 -16.92 -13.53
N THR A 14 18.25 -15.84 -13.88
CA THR A 14 19.48 -15.37 -13.22
C THR A 14 19.34 -13.92 -12.79
N LEU A 15 20.21 -13.48 -11.86
CA LEU A 15 20.24 -12.07 -11.43
C LEU A 15 20.72 -11.14 -12.56
N ASP A 16 21.50 -11.64 -13.51
CA ASP A 16 22.01 -10.83 -14.62
C ASP A 16 20.94 -10.60 -15.69
N ASP A 17 19.96 -11.51 -15.79
CA ASP A 17 18.78 -11.37 -16.64
C ASP A 17 17.69 -10.50 -16.02
N TYR A 18 17.79 -10.24 -14.70
CA TYR A 18 16.77 -9.53 -13.94
C TYR A 18 16.85 -8.03 -14.17
N ILE A 19 15.87 -7.50 -14.88
CA ILE A 19 15.82 -6.08 -15.30
C ILE A 19 15.33 -5.22 -14.13
N GLY A 20 15.95 -4.06 -13.95
CA GLY A 20 15.64 -3.10 -12.90
C GLY A 20 16.27 -3.43 -11.54
N GLN A 21 15.83 -2.75 -10.50
CA GLN A 21 16.25 -2.91 -9.09
C GLN A 21 17.79 -2.89 -8.87
N LYS A 22 18.54 -2.13 -9.66
CA LYS A 22 20.01 -2.08 -9.60
C LYS A 22 20.53 -1.71 -8.22
N HIS A 23 19.76 -0.94 -7.44
CA HIS A 23 20.10 -0.57 -6.05
C HIS A 23 20.10 -1.77 -5.08
N LEU A 24 19.39 -2.86 -5.39
CA LEU A 24 19.31 -4.07 -4.58
C LEU A 24 20.19 -5.20 -5.13
N VAL A 25 20.13 -5.45 -6.43
CA VAL A 25 20.73 -6.63 -7.07
C VAL A 25 21.78 -6.29 -8.14
N GLY A 26 22.09 -5.02 -8.38
CA GLY A 26 23.18 -4.60 -9.26
C GLY A 26 24.54 -5.02 -8.70
N GLN A 27 25.59 -4.90 -9.52
CA GLN A 27 26.95 -5.23 -9.08
C GLN A 27 27.33 -4.40 -7.85
N GLY A 28 27.78 -5.09 -6.79
CA GLY A 28 28.17 -4.45 -5.54
C GLY A 28 27.02 -4.09 -4.58
N ALA A 29 25.77 -4.27 -4.97
CA ALA A 29 24.63 -4.03 -4.11
C ALA A 29 24.55 -5.02 -2.94
N VAL A 30 23.92 -4.59 -1.84
CA VAL A 30 23.91 -5.34 -0.57
C VAL A 30 23.30 -6.74 -0.73
N LEU A 31 22.10 -6.82 -1.33
CA LEU A 31 21.42 -8.10 -1.50
C LEU A 31 22.20 -9.01 -2.47
N ARG A 32 22.77 -8.45 -3.54
CA ARG A 32 23.63 -9.20 -4.47
C ARG A 32 24.81 -9.85 -3.77
N LYS A 33 25.51 -9.10 -2.92
CA LYS A 33 26.64 -9.63 -2.15
C LYS A 33 26.25 -10.77 -1.22
N MET A 34 25.09 -10.67 -0.55
CA MET A 34 24.58 -11.72 0.33
C MET A 34 24.24 -13.01 -0.46
N ILE A 35 23.60 -12.84 -1.63
CA ILE A 35 23.27 -13.96 -2.51
C ILE A 35 24.55 -14.63 -3.03
N ASP A 36 25.54 -13.85 -3.49
CA ASP A 36 26.80 -14.37 -3.99
C ASP A 36 27.64 -15.05 -2.89
N ALA A 37 27.49 -14.61 -1.63
CA ALA A 37 28.10 -15.25 -0.46
C ALA A 37 27.34 -16.51 0.03
N GLY A 38 26.20 -16.86 -0.60
CA GLY A 38 25.40 -18.02 -0.20
C GLY A 38 24.67 -17.85 1.14
N ARG A 39 24.54 -16.64 1.67
CA ARG A 39 23.92 -16.36 2.97
C ARG A 39 22.90 -15.24 2.82
N VAL A 40 21.65 -15.60 2.81
CA VAL A 40 20.53 -14.67 2.70
C VAL A 40 19.71 -14.74 3.98
N PRO A 41 19.55 -13.61 4.72
CA PRO A 41 18.67 -13.56 5.88
C PRO A 41 17.22 -13.61 5.45
N SER A 42 16.29 -13.78 6.39
CA SER A 42 14.87 -13.57 6.12
C SER A 42 14.59 -12.09 5.84
N PHE A 43 13.74 -11.80 4.85
CA PHE A 43 13.41 -10.43 4.44
C PHE A 43 12.03 -10.31 3.82
N ILE A 44 11.56 -9.07 3.72
CA ILE A 44 10.31 -8.69 3.08
C ILE A 44 10.62 -7.81 1.86
N LEU A 45 10.07 -8.19 0.71
CA LEU A 45 10.09 -7.42 -0.52
C LEU A 45 8.83 -6.54 -0.57
N TRP A 46 9.01 -5.25 -0.42
CA TRP A 46 7.94 -4.27 -0.50
C TRP A 46 8.04 -3.45 -1.77
N GLY A 47 6.96 -3.37 -2.54
CA GLY A 47 6.92 -2.56 -3.75
C GLY A 47 5.69 -2.85 -4.60
N PRO A 48 5.44 -2.04 -5.65
CA PRO A 48 4.27 -2.15 -6.50
C PRO A 48 4.15 -3.52 -7.18
N PRO A 49 3.00 -3.86 -7.75
CA PRO A 49 2.83 -5.10 -8.50
C PRO A 49 3.74 -5.13 -9.74
N GLY A 50 4.02 -6.32 -10.27
CA GLY A 50 4.76 -6.51 -11.53
C GLY A 50 6.24 -6.14 -11.55
N VAL A 51 6.83 -5.69 -10.44
CA VAL A 51 8.25 -5.31 -10.36
C VAL A 51 9.21 -6.49 -10.13
N GLY A 52 8.68 -7.73 -10.15
CA GLY A 52 9.50 -8.94 -10.10
C GLY A 52 9.76 -9.53 -8.72
N LYS A 53 8.97 -9.22 -7.67
CA LYS A 53 9.14 -9.76 -6.30
C LYS A 53 9.25 -11.29 -6.27
N THR A 54 8.27 -11.98 -6.83
CA THR A 54 8.23 -13.45 -6.92
C THR A 54 9.39 -14.01 -7.74
N THR A 55 9.71 -13.34 -8.84
CA THR A 55 10.83 -13.72 -9.72
C THR A 55 12.16 -13.63 -8.99
N LEU A 56 12.38 -12.55 -8.24
CA LEU A 56 13.62 -12.38 -7.45
C LEU A 56 13.76 -13.49 -6.40
N ALA A 57 12.68 -13.83 -5.69
CA ALA A 57 12.71 -14.91 -4.72
C ALA A 57 13.07 -16.27 -5.36
N GLN A 58 12.52 -16.55 -6.53
CA GLN A 58 12.82 -17.78 -7.29
C GLN A 58 14.28 -17.81 -7.77
N ILE A 59 14.80 -16.71 -8.28
CA ILE A 59 16.22 -16.60 -8.70
C ILE A 59 17.15 -16.85 -7.51
N ILE A 60 16.83 -16.29 -6.34
CA ILE A 60 17.62 -16.48 -5.12
C ILE A 60 17.63 -17.97 -4.73
N ALA A 61 16.46 -18.61 -4.72
CA ALA A 61 16.35 -20.02 -4.38
C ALA A 61 17.16 -20.91 -5.33
N ASN A 62 17.05 -20.66 -6.63
CA ASN A 62 17.80 -21.41 -7.65
C ASN A 62 19.31 -21.20 -7.49
N LYS A 63 19.76 -19.97 -7.21
CA LYS A 63 21.18 -19.66 -7.06
C LYS A 63 21.79 -20.29 -5.80
N LEU A 64 20.99 -20.44 -4.74
CA LEU A 64 21.40 -21.06 -3.48
C LEU A 64 21.24 -22.59 -3.47
N ASP A 65 20.69 -23.17 -4.52
CA ASP A 65 20.26 -24.58 -4.58
C ASP A 65 19.40 -24.96 -3.36
N ALA A 66 18.53 -24.01 -2.96
CA ALA A 66 17.67 -24.16 -1.80
C ALA A 66 16.28 -24.67 -2.19
N PRO A 67 15.69 -25.62 -1.43
CA PRO A 67 14.29 -25.98 -1.61
C PRO A 67 13.39 -24.75 -1.50
N PHE A 68 12.46 -24.61 -2.47
CA PHE A 68 11.59 -23.43 -2.57
C PHE A 68 10.14 -23.82 -2.32
N TYR A 69 9.57 -23.30 -1.24
CA TYR A 69 8.16 -23.48 -0.89
C TYR A 69 7.42 -22.17 -1.08
N THR A 70 6.25 -22.23 -1.70
CA THR A 70 5.41 -21.06 -1.95
C THR A 70 4.08 -21.19 -1.22
N LEU A 71 3.68 -20.17 -0.52
CA LEU A 71 2.34 -20.00 0.04
C LEU A 71 1.73 -18.71 -0.52
N SER A 72 0.47 -18.83 -0.93
CA SER A 72 -0.33 -17.65 -1.29
C SER A 72 -1.20 -17.27 -0.10
N ALA A 73 -1.07 -16.02 0.37
CA ALA A 73 -1.87 -15.56 1.50
C ALA A 73 -3.38 -15.52 1.21
N ILE A 74 -3.78 -15.58 -0.07
CA ILE A 74 -5.18 -15.61 -0.47
C ILE A 74 -5.83 -16.97 -0.22
N SER A 75 -5.06 -18.08 -0.41
CA SER A 75 -5.58 -19.45 -0.41
C SER A 75 -5.06 -20.33 0.73
N SER A 76 -4.03 -19.90 1.46
CA SER A 76 -3.36 -20.72 2.48
C SER A 76 -3.84 -20.39 3.89
N GLY A 77 -4.15 -21.42 4.68
CA GLY A 77 -4.51 -21.31 6.10
C GLY A 77 -3.33 -21.57 7.05
N VAL A 78 -3.56 -21.45 8.37
CA VAL A 78 -2.55 -21.77 9.41
C VAL A 78 -2.06 -23.21 9.30
N LYS A 79 -2.93 -24.13 8.86
CA LYS A 79 -2.59 -25.54 8.68
C LYS A 79 -1.54 -25.72 7.57
N ASP A 80 -1.72 -25.01 6.46
CA ASP A 80 -0.80 -25.09 5.31
C ASP A 80 0.59 -24.53 5.69
N VAL A 81 0.62 -23.43 6.46
CA VAL A 81 1.87 -22.88 6.99
C VAL A 81 2.62 -23.89 7.83
N ARG A 82 1.92 -24.57 8.75
CA ARG A 82 2.52 -25.59 9.62
C ARG A 82 3.01 -26.79 8.83
N GLU A 83 2.25 -27.26 7.86
CA GLU A 83 2.63 -28.38 6.98
C GLU A 83 3.92 -28.10 6.21
N VAL A 84 4.04 -26.90 5.65
CA VAL A 84 5.27 -26.47 4.94
C VAL A 84 6.46 -26.39 5.91
N ILE A 85 6.26 -25.85 7.13
CA ILE A 85 7.32 -25.79 8.14
C ILE A 85 7.79 -27.21 8.53
N GLU A 86 6.88 -28.16 8.71
CA GLU A 86 7.25 -29.54 9.03
C GLU A 86 7.99 -30.23 7.86
N LYS A 87 7.56 -29.99 6.62
CA LYS A 87 8.30 -30.44 5.42
C LYS A 87 9.71 -29.83 5.37
N ALA A 88 9.83 -28.54 5.69
CA ALA A 88 11.12 -27.87 5.75
C ALA A 88 12.05 -28.45 6.83
N LYS A 89 11.52 -28.78 8.01
CA LYS A 89 12.26 -29.44 9.09
C LYS A 89 12.79 -30.81 8.65
N SER A 90 11.96 -31.63 8.03
CA SER A 90 12.39 -32.96 7.57
C SER A 90 13.44 -32.90 6.47
N ASN A 91 13.34 -31.93 5.56
CA ASN A 91 14.33 -31.77 4.48
C ASN A 91 15.68 -31.20 4.99
N ARG A 92 15.70 -30.47 6.09
CA ARG A 92 16.93 -29.96 6.69
C ARG A 92 17.88 -31.04 7.18
N PHE A 93 17.40 -32.22 7.51
CA PHE A 93 18.27 -33.38 7.86
C PHE A 93 19.12 -33.85 6.69
N PHE A 94 18.71 -33.57 5.44
CA PHE A 94 19.38 -34.04 4.23
C PHE A 94 20.11 -32.92 3.47
N ASN A 95 19.82 -31.63 3.77
CA ASN A 95 20.36 -30.49 3.06
C ASN A 95 21.06 -29.52 4.03
N THR A 96 22.22 -28.99 3.61
CA THR A 96 23.00 -27.99 4.37
C THR A 96 22.43 -26.58 4.26
N VAL A 97 21.57 -26.30 3.26
CA VAL A 97 20.99 -24.99 3.00
C VAL A 97 19.56 -24.94 3.55
N SER A 98 19.25 -23.89 4.30
CA SER A 98 17.89 -23.69 4.81
C SER A 98 16.89 -23.46 3.66
N PRO A 99 15.76 -24.20 3.63
CA PRO A 99 14.72 -23.98 2.64
C PRO A 99 14.21 -22.54 2.64
N ILE A 100 13.88 -22.04 1.45
CA ILE A 100 13.23 -20.73 1.29
C ILE A 100 11.73 -20.92 1.32
N LEU A 101 11.06 -20.19 2.23
CA LEU A 101 9.62 -20.06 2.28
C LEU A 101 9.23 -18.71 1.70
N PHE A 102 8.64 -18.72 0.51
CA PHE A 102 8.11 -17.54 -0.15
C PHE A 102 6.62 -17.38 0.18
N ILE A 103 6.24 -16.20 0.67
CA ILE A 103 4.84 -15.86 0.94
C ILE A 103 4.47 -14.66 0.10
N ASP A 104 3.61 -14.88 -0.90
CA ASP A 104 3.08 -13.80 -1.71
C ASP A 104 1.93 -13.09 -0.99
N GLU A 105 1.90 -11.76 -1.09
CA GLU A 105 0.92 -10.88 -0.43
C GLU A 105 0.81 -11.14 1.10
N ILE A 106 1.96 -11.22 1.78
CA ILE A 106 2.05 -11.54 3.22
C ILE A 106 1.16 -10.65 4.11
N HIS A 107 0.81 -9.45 3.66
CA HIS A 107 -0.10 -8.53 4.35
C HIS A 107 -1.52 -9.10 4.51
N ARG A 108 -1.92 -10.06 3.67
CA ARG A 108 -3.22 -10.74 3.76
C ARG A 108 -3.25 -11.87 4.78
N PHE A 109 -2.12 -12.26 5.32
CA PHE A 109 -2.07 -13.21 6.43
C PHE A 109 -2.61 -12.58 7.70
N SER A 110 -3.52 -13.27 8.39
CA SER A 110 -3.95 -12.90 9.72
C SER A 110 -2.77 -12.88 10.70
N LYS A 111 -2.89 -12.14 11.81
CA LYS A 111 -1.87 -12.12 12.86
C LYS A 111 -1.47 -13.52 13.33
N SER A 112 -2.44 -14.43 13.50
CA SER A 112 -2.20 -15.82 13.90
C SER A 112 -1.40 -16.63 12.88
N GLN A 113 -1.59 -16.37 11.58
CA GLN A 113 -0.80 -16.99 10.53
C GLN A 113 0.64 -16.47 10.54
N GLN A 114 0.82 -15.16 10.70
CA GLN A 114 2.14 -14.55 10.83
C GLN A 114 2.87 -15.02 12.10
N ASP A 115 2.18 -15.13 13.24
CA ASP A 115 2.73 -15.66 14.50
C ASP A 115 3.25 -17.09 14.32
N SER A 116 2.58 -17.93 13.53
CA SER A 116 3.01 -19.31 13.29
C SER A 116 4.35 -19.43 12.55
N LEU A 117 4.82 -18.35 11.89
CA LEU A 117 6.10 -18.29 11.20
C LEU A 117 7.27 -17.98 12.15
N LEU A 118 7.02 -17.32 13.29
CA LEU A 118 8.05 -16.74 14.13
C LEU A 118 9.12 -17.73 14.56
N ASN A 119 8.72 -18.86 15.08
CA ASN A 119 9.66 -19.89 15.56
C ASN A 119 10.51 -20.47 14.42
N ALA A 120 9.92 -20.71 13.26
CA ALA A 120 10.62 -21.27 12.11
C ALA A 120 11.67 -20.31 11.52
N VAL A 121 11.34 -18.99 11.53
CA VAL A 121 12.24 -17.92 11.10
C VAL A 121 13.37 -17.73 12.12
N GLU A 122 13.04 -17.66 13.41
CA GLU A 122 14.01 -17.42 14.49
C GLU A 122 15.03 -18.56 14.62
N THR A 123 14.58 -19.80 14.50
CA THR A 123 15.45 -21.00 14.59
C THR A 123 16.14 -21.33 13.26
N GLY A 124 15.89 -20.56 12.19
CA GLY A 124 16.47 -20.77 10.86
C GLY A 124 16.01 -22.06 10.20
N VAL A 125 14.86 -22.62 10.59
CA VAL A 125 14.24 -23.78 9.91
C VAL A 125 13.91 -23.44 8.47
N VAL A 126 13.47 -22.19 8.23
CA VAL A 126 13.26 -21.62 6.91
C VAL A 126 13.89 -20.24 6.82
N THR A 127 14.31 -19.88 5.60
CA THR A 127 14.58 -18.46 5.26
C THR A 127 13.29 -17.89 4.67
N LEU A 128 12.66 -16.94 5.37
CA LEU A 128 11.43 -16.32 4.90
C LEU A 128 11.72 -15.22 3.88
N ILE A 129 11.04 -15.27 2.74
CA ILE A 129 10.94 -14.17 1.79
C ILE A 129 9.45 -13.81 1.67
N GLY A 130 9.04 -12.74 2.36
CA GLY A 130 7.69 -12.18 2.21
C GLY A 130 7.62 -11.19 1.07
N ALA A 131 6.55 -11.18 0.30
CA ALA A 131 6.27 -10.16 -0.71
C ALA A 131 4.99 -9.41 -0.35
N THR A 132 4.98 -8.09 -0.54
CA THR A 132 3.81 -7.25 -0.27
C THR A 132 3.79 -6.00 -1.16
N THR A 133 2.60 -5.56 -1.51
CA THR A 133 2.35 -4.25 -2.12
C THR A 133 2.04 -3.17 -1.08
N GLU A 134 1.62 -3.58 0.12
CA GLU A 134 1.26 -2.68 1.21
C GLU A 134 2.46 -2.39 2.13
N ASN A 135 2.39 -1.28 2.88
CA ASN A 135 3.47 -0.91 3.78
C ASN A 135 3.61 -1.93 4.93
N PRO A 136 4.74 -2.67 4.99
CA PRO A 136 4.92 -3.74 5.97
C PRO A 136 4.92 -3.25 7.42
N SER A 137 5.18 -1.98 7.67
CA SER A 137 5.15 -1.42 9.04
C SER A 137 3.76 -1.42 9.67
N PHE A 138 2.70 -1.46 8.86
CA PHE A 138 1.32 -1.51 9.32
C PHE A 138 0.72 -2.92 9.25
N GLU A 139 1.13 -3.70 8.25
CA GLU A 139 0.48 -4.96 7.90
C GLU A 139 1.20 -6.19 8.45
N VAL A 140 2.50 -6.09 8.71
CA VAL A 140 3.28 -7.19 9.24
C VAL A 140 3.49 -7.00 10.74
N ILE A 141 3.29 -8.06 11.52
CA ILE A 141 3.45 -8.00 12.97
C ILE A 141 4.87 -7.64 13.37
N ARG A 142 5.01 -6.80 14.38
CA ARG A 142 6.32 -6.32 14.87
C ARG A 142 7.31 -7.44 15.20
N PRO A 143 6.93 -8.56 15.84
CA PRO A 143 7.85 -9.67 16.09
C PRO A 143 8.44 -10.27 14.82
N LEU A 144 7.69 -10.32 13.71
CA LEU A 144 8.19 -10.82 12.43
C LEU A 144 9.09 -9.79 11.75
N LEU A 145 8.72 -8.51 11.76
CA LEU A 145 9.53 -7.42 11.24
C LEU A 145 10.89 -7.31 11.93
N SER A 146 10.97 -7.54 13.25
CA SER A 146 12.23 -7.50 13.98
C SER A 146 13.23 -8.60 13.57
N ARG A 147 12.75 -9.64 12.87
CA ARG A 147 13.55 -10.79 12.40
C ARG A 147 13.80 -10.77 10.89
N CYS A 148 13.21 -9.80 10.18
CA CYS A 148 13.30 -9.67 8.73
C CYS A 148 13.89 -8.31 8.36
N GLN A 149 14.74 -8.30 7.31
CA GLN A 149 15.11 -7.05 6.66
C GLN A 149 13.96 -6.65 5.70
N VAL A 150 13.82 -5.35 5.42
CA VAL A 150 12.85 -4.86 4.45
C VAL A 150 13.60 -4.26 3.26
N TYR A 151 13.34 -4.79 2.07
CA TYR A 151 13.87 -4.27 0.83
C TYR A 151 12.75 -3.65 0.00
N VAL A 152 12.97 -2.40 -0.42
CA VAL A 152 12.00 -1.65 -1.22
C VAL A 152 12.32 -1.82 -2.70
N LEU A 153 11.37 -2.40 -3.45
CA LEU A 153 11.43 -2.45 -4.90
C LEU A 153 10.70 -1.23 -5.48
N LYS A 154 11.29 -0.66 -6.51
CA LYS A 154 10.73 0.50 -7.23
C LYS A 154 10.04 0.04 -8.51
N SER A 155 9.08 0.83 -8.99
CA SER A 155 8.56 0.69 -10.36
C SER A 155 9.70 0.68 -11.36
N LEU A 156 9.56 -0.07 -12.43
CA LEU A 156 10.54 -0.06 -13.53
C LEU A 156 10.50 1.31 -14.22
N ASP A 157 11.67 1.86 -14.48
CA ASP A 157 11.78 3.11 -15.21
C ASP A 157 11.61 2.89 -16.73
N LYS A 158 11.54 4.01 -17.49
CA LYS A 158 11.38 3.96 -18.95
C LYS A 158 12.45 3.11 -19.65
N ASN A 159 13.69 3.19 -19.19
CA ASN A 159 14.81 2.46 -19.80
C ASN A 159 14.72 0.95 -19.48
N ASP A 160 14.34 0.61 -18.24
CA ASP A 160 14.12 -0.78 -17.84
C ASP A 160 13.00 -1.41 -18.68
N LEU A 161 11.87 -0.69 -18.86
CA LEU A 161 10.73 -1.16 -19.66
C LEU A 161 11.08 -1.30 -21.15
N LEU A 162 11.81 -0.36 -21.74
CA LEU A 162 12.29 -0.47 -23.11
C LEU A 162 13.25 -1.66 -23.29
N THR A 163 14.16 -1.85 -22.33
CA THR A 163 15.06 -3.02 -22.31
C THR A 163 14.26 -4.32 -22.28
N LEU A 164 13.19 -4.37 -21.49
CA LEU A 164 12.31 -5.54 -21.41
C LEU A 164 11.59 -5.81 -22.73
N LEU A 165 11.08 -4.77 -23.42
CA LEU A 165 10.42 -4.92 -24.72
C LEU A 165 11.40 -5.45 -25.78
N HIS A 166 12.58 -4.87 -25.89
CA HIS A 166 13.60 -5.33 -26.84
C HIS A 166 14.02 -6.78 -26.54
N LYS A 167 14.21 -7.12 -25.27
CA LYS A 167 14.52 -8.49 -24.85
C LYS A 167 13.39 -9.45 -25.24
N ALA A 168 12.14 -9.04 -25.02
CA ALA A 168 10.98 -9.87 -25.35
C ALA A 168 10.91 -10.21 -26.85
N ILE A 169 11.11 -9.22 -27.70
CA ILE A 169 11.09 -9.41 -29.15
C ILE A 169 12.26 -10.28 -29.62
N ALA A 170 13.43 -10.12 -29.02
CA ALA A 170 14.63 -10.83 -29.45
C ALA A 170 14.71 -12.30 -28.96
N GLU A 171 14.18 -12.58 -27.76
CA GLU A 171 14.42 -13.87 -27.08
C GLU A 171 13.19 -14.78 -27.01
N ASP A 172 11.96 -14.23 -27.09
CA ASP A 172 10.76 -15.06 -26.99
C ASP A 172 10.60 -15.98 -28.20
N VAL A 173 10.25 -17.23 -27.92
CA VAL A 173 10.14 -18.29 -28.93
C VAL A 173 9.08 -18.03 -30.01
N VAL A 174 8.11 -17.18 -29.73
CA VAL A 174 7.03 -16.83 -30.67
C VAL A 174 7.32 -15.49 -31.38
N LEU A 175 7.88 -14.53 -30.64
CA LEU A 175 8.08 -13.17 -31.15
C LEU A 175 9.33 -13.04 -32.03
N LYS A 176 10.40 -13.79 -31.73
CA LYS A 176 11.68 -13.70 -32.44
C LYS A 176 11.59 -14.03 -33.94
N ASP A 177 10.59 -14.82 -34.32
CA ASP A 177 10.38 -15.23 -35.71
C ASP A 177 9.54 -14.22 -36.50
N LYS A 178 9.05 -13.15 -35.84
CA LYS A 178 8.30 -12.05 -36.44
C LYS A 178 9.17 -10.80 -36.59
N ASN A 179 8.90 -10.01 -37.61
CA ASN A 179 9.57 -8.74 -37.82
C ASN A 179 8.81 -7.61 -37.08
N ILE A 180 9.10 -7.45 -35.80
CA ILE A 180 8.39 -6.49 -34.94
C ILE A 180 9.23 -5.22 -34.81
N ARG A 181 8.68 -4.07 -35.24
CA ARG A 181 9.29 -2.76 -35.11
C ARG A 181 8.56 -1.94 -34.05
N LEU A 182 9.29 -1.51 -33.02
CA LEU A 182 8.80 -0.61 -31.97
C LEU A 182 8.99 0.84 -32.46
N THR A 183 8.04 1.36 -33.25
CA THR A 183 8.08 2.72 -33.77
C THR A 183 7.67 3.73 -32.71
N GLU A 184 6.61 3.44 -31.99
CA GLU A 184 6.11 4.23 -30.87
C GLU A 184 5.87 3.33 -29.68
N THR A 185 6.22 3.79 -28.47
CA THR A 185 6.16 2.98 -27.26
C THR A 185 5.55 3.71 -26.06
N ASP A 186 5.31 5.03 -26.18
CA ASP A 186 4.90 5.85 -25.03
C ASP A 186 3.55 5.40 -24.46
N THR A 187 2.62 4.97 -25.30
CA THR A 187 1.33 4.41 -24.87
C THR A 187 1.52 3.11 -24.10
N MET A 188 2.30 2.16 -24.60
CA MET A 188 2.57 0.89 -23.90
C MET A 188 3.22 1.12 -22.54
N LEU A 189 4.23 2.00 -22.51
CA LEU A 189 4.95 2.36 -21.28
C LEU A 189 4.02 3.02 -20.27
N ARG A 190 3.18 3.96 -20.71
CA ARG A 190 2.19 4.63 -19.87
C ARG A 190 1.16 3.66 -19.30
N TYR A 191 0.60 2.79 -20.13
CA TYR A 191 -0.40 1.82 -19.67
C TYR A 191 0.18 0.72 -18.78
N SER A 192 1.48 0.40 -18.90
CA SER A 192 2.14 -0.55 -18.01
C SER A 192 2.33 0.00 -16.59
N GLY A 193 2.46 1.33 -16.43
CA GLY A 193 2.67 1.97 -15.12
C GLY A 193 3.90 1.46 -14.36
N GLY A 194 4.94 1.01 -15.08
CA GLY A 194 6.14 0.42 -14.47
C GLY A 194 6.00 -1.06 -14.07
N ASP A 195 4.92 -1.72 -14.48
CA ASP A 195 4.66 -3.15 -14.28
C ASP A 195 5.12 -3.96 -15.49
N ALA A 196 6.16 -4.80 -15.30
CA ALA A 196 6.72 -5.65 -16.35
C ALA A 196 5.69 -6.64 -16.93
N ARG A 197 4.85 -7.23 -16.08
CA ARG A 197 3.85 -8.23 -16.51
C ARG A 197 2.81 -7.59 -17.41
N LYS A 198 2.32 -6.40 -17.04
CA LYS A 198 1.40 -5.63 -17.87
C LYS A 198 2.00 -5.26 -19.21
N LEU A 199 3.23 -4.75 -19.21
CA LEU A 199 3.92 -4.37 -20.44
C LEU A 199 3.99 -5.53 -21.42
N LEU A 200 4.39 -6.70 -20.93
CA LEU A 200 4.49 -7.91 -21.74
C LEU A 200 3.12 -8.42 -22.21
N ASN A 201 2.09 -8.31 -21.37
CA ASN A 201 0.72 -8.66 -21.75
C ASN A 201 0.18 -7.71 -22.85
N ILE A 202 0.48 -6.41 -22.75
CA ILE A 202 0.10 -5.45 -23.81
C ILE A 202 0.82 -5.79 -25.13
N LEU A 203 2.12 -6.08 -25.06
CA LEU A 203 2.88 -6.50 -26.25
C LEU A 203 2.28 -7.77 -26.87
N GLU A 204 2.00 -8.79 -26.04
CA GLU A 204 1.42 -10.04 -26.51
C GLU A 204 0.03 -9.83 -27.14
N LEU A 205 -0.80 -8.97 -26.55
CA LEU A 205 -2.13 -8.62 -27.06
C LEU A 205 -2.03 -7.96 -28.45
N VAL A 206 -1.18 -6.94 -28.57
CA VAL A 206 -1.02 -6.20 -29.83
C VAL A 206 -0.48 -7.11 -30.94
N VAL A 207 0.56 -7.90 -30.63
CA VAL A 207 1.15 -8.81 -31.63
C VAL A 207 0.21 -9.95 -32.01
N SER A 208 -0.58 -10.48 -31.07
CA SER A 208 -1.52 -11.57 -31.35
C SER A 208 -2.72 -11.15 -32.20
N ALA A 209 -3.03 -9.88 -32.25
CA ALA A 209 -4.13 -9.33 -33.05
C ALA A 209 -3.72 -9.08 -34.53
N GLU A 210 -2.42 -9.19 -34.85
CA GLU A 210 -1.93 -8.98 -36.21
C GLU A 210 -1.77 -10.31 -36.94
N GLU A 211 -2.33 -10.41 -38.14
CA GLU A 211 -2.22 -11.60 -38.99
C GLU A 211 -0.87 -11.68 -39.74
N SER A 212 -0.20 -10.54 -39.90
CA SER A 212 1.11 -10.44 -40.58
C SER A 212 2.26 -10.73 -39.62
N ASP A 213 3.35 -11.25 -40.16
CA ASP A 213 4.62 -11.37 -39.41
C ASP A 213 5.45 -10.08 -39.46
N ASP A 214 5.11 -9.10 -40.32
CA ASP A 214 5.68 -7.75 -40.33
C ASP A 214 4.77 -6.80 -39.58
N ILE A 215 5.16 -6.47 -38.34
CA ILE A 215 4.33 -5.77 -37.38
C ILE A 215 5.00 -4.46 -37.00
N GLU A 216 4.30 -3.37 -37.23
CA GLU A 216 4.70 -2.05 -36.75
C GLU A 216 3.83 -1.64 -35.56
N ILE A 217 4.47 -1.43 -34.41
CA ILE A 217 3.80 -1.00 -33.17
C ILE A 217 3.77 0.52 -33.13
N LEU A 218 2.54 1.04 -33.19
CA LEU A 218 2.19 2.46 -33.09
C LEU A 218 1.28 2.68 -31.88
N ASP A 219 1.39 3.84 -31.25
CA ASP A 219 0.58 4.20 -30.07
C ASP A 219 -0.93 4.13 -30.34
N GLU A 220 -1.36 4.51 -31.54
CA GLU A 220 -2.76 4.43 -31.97
C GLU A 220 -3.28 2.98 -31.97
N LYS A 221 -2.50 2.06 -32.57
CA LYS A 221 -2.84 0.62 -32.58
C LYS A 221 -2.92 0.04 -31.16
N VAL A 222 -2.01 0.43 -30.28
CA VAL A 222 -2.03 -0.01 -28.88
C VAL A 222 -3.31 0.43 -28.20
N VAL A 223 -3.74 1.69 -28.40
CA VAL A 223 -5.00 2.21 -27.85
C VAL A 223 -6.20 1.41 -28.36
N GLU A 224 -6.27 1.18 -29.68
CA GLU A 224 -7.34 0.42 -30.32
C GLU A 224 -7.49 -0.98 -29.71
N ARG A 225 -6.37 -1.72 -29.62
CA ARG A 225 -6.37 -3.10 -29.05
C ARG A 225 -6.72 -3.15 -27.57
N LEU A 226 -6.30 -2.14 -26.80
CA LEU A 226 -6.67 -2.04 -25.39
C LEU A 226 -8.17 -1.73 -25.20
N GLN A 227 -8.76 -0.91 -26.08
CA GLN A 227 -10.19 -0.60 -26.04
C GLN A 227 -11.08 -1.79 -26.45
N GLU A 228 -10.62 -2.62 -27.40
CA GLU A 228 -11.31 -3.86 -27.80
C GLU A 228 -11.27 -4.95 -26.70
N ASN A 229 -10.32 -4.87 -25.77
CA ASN A 229 -10.14 -5.81 -24.67
C ASN A 229 -10.23 -5.13 -23.29
N PRO A 230 -11.42 -4.75 -22.82
CA PRO A 230 -11.60 -4.07 -21.52
C PRO A 230 -11.10 -4.90 -20.32
N ALA A 231 -11.03 -6.24 -20.46
CA ALA A 231 -10.49 -7.13 -19.42
C ALA A 231 -8.96 -7.07 -19.28
N ALA A 232 -8.25 -6.66 -20.34
CA ALA A 232 -6.82 -6.32 -20.29
C ALA A 232 -6.60 -4.90 -19.74
N TYR A 233 -7.67 -4.10 -19.67
CA TYR A 233 -7.71 -2.76 -19.12
C TYR A 233 -7.74 -2.86 -17.59
N ASP A 234 -6.74 -2.39 -17.01
CA ASP A 234 -6.22 -2.57 -15.68
C ASP A 234 -7.09 -2.09 -14.52
N LYS A 235 -7.27 -2.95 -13.53
CA LYS A 235 -7.76 -2.62 -12.18
C LYS A 235 -6.69 -1.98 -11.24
N GLY A 236 -5.51 -1.66 -11.69
CA GLY A 236 -4.41 -1.17 -10.85
C GLY A 236 -3.36 -0.28 -11.55
N GLY A 237 -3.61 0.32 -12.72
CA GLY A 237 -2.66 1.15 -13.45
C GLY A 237 -2.72 2.65 -13.16
N GLU A 238 -1.85 3.40 -13.81
CA GLU A 238 -1.69 4.84 -13.63
C GLU A 238 -3.01 5.60 -13.90
N MET A 239 -3.81 5.15 -14.88
CA MET A 239 -5.13 5.73 -15.17
C MET A 239 -6.14 5.49 -14.03
N HIS A 240 -6.04 4.38 -13.31
CA HIS A 240 -6.81 4.13 -12.10
C HIS A 240 -6.49 5.16 -11.01
N TYR A 241 -5.19 5.42 -10.76
CA TYR A 241 -4.75 6.46 -9.81
C TYR A 241 -5.14 7.87 -10.26
N ASP A 242 -5.10 8.16 -11.56
CA ASP A 242 -5.51 9.44 -12.11
C ASP A 242 -7.01 9.69 -11.94
N ILE A 243 -7.86 8.68 -12.23
CA ILE A 243 -9.32 8.78 -12.06
C ILE A 243 -9.67 8.98 -10.59
N ILE A 244 -9.05 8.20 -9.69
CA ILE A 244 -9.26 8.34 -8.24
C ILE A 244 -8.79 9.71 -7.76
N SER A 245 -7.63 10.17 -8.23
CA SER A 245 -7.09 11.49 -7.90
C SER A 245 -8.03 12.60 -8.37
N ALA A 246 -8.57 12.49 -9.58
CA ALA A 246 -9.56 13.41 -10.12
C ALA A 246 -10.86 13.38 -9.32
N PHE A 247 -11.34 12.20 -8.95
CA PHE A 247 -12.52 12.01 -8.09
C PHE A 247 -12.37 12.72 -6.75
N ILE A 248 -11.29 12.46 -6.02
CA ILE A 248 -11.01 13.07 -4.72
C ILE A 248 -10.85 14.59 -4.86
N LYS A 249 -10.12 15.06 -5.89
CA LYS A 249 -9.91 16.48 -6.14
C LYS A 249 -11.21 17.21 -6.49
N SER A 250 -12.13 16.55 -7.19
CA SER A 250 -13.46 17.13 -7.48
C SER A 250 -14.29 17.26 -6.21
N ILE A 251 -14.30 16.27 -5.32
CA ILE A 251 -14.95 16.38 -4.00
C ILE A 251 -14.32 17.50 -3.17
N ARG A 252 -13.00 17.55 -3.10
CA ARG A 252 -12.24 18.59 -2.38
C ARG A 252 -12.50 19.98 -2.95
N GLY A 253 -12.58 20.08 -4.27
CA GLY A 253 -12.85 21.32 -5.00
C GLY A 253 -14.33 21.73 -5.01
N SER A 254 -15.23 20.96 -4.36
CA SER A 254 -16.67 21.23 -4.32
C SER A 254 -17.34 21.23 -5.70
N ASP A 255 -16.89 20.35 -6.59
CA ASP A 255 -17.49 20.10 -7.90
C ASP A 255 -18.26 18.77 -7.89
N PRO A 256 -19.57 18.77 -7.63
CA PRO A 256 -20.36 17.54 -7.62
C PRO A 256 -20.49 16.88 -9.00
N ASP A 257 -20.51 17.65 -10.07
CA ASP A 257 -20.64 17.11 -11.44
C ASP A 257 -19.36 16.38 -11.85
N GLY A 258 -18.19 17.00 -11.60
CA GLY A 258 -16.90 16.36 -11.78
C GLY A 258 -16.74 15.11 -10.93
N ALA A 259 -17.14 15.15 -9.67
CA ALA A 259 -17.07 14.01 -8.76
C ALA A 259 -17.96 12.84 -9.26
N ILE A 260 -19.20 13.10 -9.68
CA ILE A 260 -20.10 12.08 -10.24
C ILE A 260 -19.57 11.52 -11.56
N TYR A 261 -19.01 12.35 -12.43
CA TYR A 261 -18.42 11.87 -13.67
C TYR A 261 -17.27 10.87 -13.42
N TRP A 262 -16.34 11.21 -12.51
CA TRP A 262 -15.23 10.32 -12.18
C TRP A 262 -15.69 9.07 -11.44
N LEU A 263 -16.74 9.16 -10.58
CA LEU A 263 -17.39 8.00 -9.98
C LEU A 263 -17.96 7.07 -11.07
N ALA A 264 -18.70 7.62 -12.03
CA ALA A 264 -19.27 6.84 -13.12
C ALA A 264 -18.18 6.13 -13.96
N ARG A 265 -17.05 6.77 -14.19
CA ARG A 265 -15.88 6.14 -14.85
C ARG A 265 -15.30 4.97 -14.06
N MET A 266 -15.21 5.09 -12.72
CA MET A 266 -14.78 3.98 -11.86
C MET A 266 -15.76 2.82 -11.89
N VAL A 267 -17.07 3.10 -11.82
CA VAL A 267 -18.14 2.09 -11.90
C VAL A 267 -18.12 1.37 -13.24
N ALA A 268 -18.01 2.12 -14.35
CA ALA A 268 -17.93 1.55 -15.69
C ALA A 268 -16.65 0.74 -15.92
N GLY A 269 -15.55 1.12 -15.28
CA GLY A 269 -14.29 0.37 -15.28
C GLY A 269 -14.28 -0.87 -14.38
N GLY A 270 -15.39 -1.17 -13.68
CA GLY A 270 -15.50 -2.33 -12.79
C GLY A 270 -14.68 -2.23 -11.50
N GLU A 271 -14.48 -1.00 -11.01
CA GLU A 271 -13.76 -0.75 -9.76
C GLU A 271 -14.44 -1.44 -8.58
N ASP A 272 -13.64 -1.84 -7.60
CA ASP A 272 -14.15 -2.38 -6.32
C ASP A 272 -14.97 -1.32 -5.58
N PRO A 273 -16.27 -1.57 -5.31
CA PRO A 273 -17.13 -0.61 -4.62
C PRO A 273 -16.63 -0.26 -3.22
N GLU A 274 -16.03 -1.22 -2.52
CA GLU A 274 -15.44 -0.97 -1.19
C GLU A 274 -14.19 -0.08 -1.28
N PHE A 275 -13.43 -0.19 -2.36
CA PHE A 275 -12.31 0.70 -2.60
C PHE A 275 -12.77 2.15 -2.77
N ILE A 276 -13.82 2.39 -3.60
CA ILE A 276 -14.41 3.73 -3.78
C ILE A 276 -14.93 4.26 -2.44
N ALA A 277 -15.65 3.44 -1.68
CA ALA A 277 -16.20 3.83 -0.38
C ALA A 277 -15.11 4.18 0.63
N ARG A 278 -13.99 3.44 0.66
CA ARG A 278 -12.82 3.80 1.50
C ARG A 278 -12.30 5.20 1.18
N ARG A 279 -12.28 5.60 -0.09
CA ARG A 279 -11.86 6.96 -0.48
C ARG A 279 -12.83 8.02 -0.01
N LEU A 280 -14.13 7.75 -0.04
CA LEU A 280 -15.14 8.65 0.51
C LEU A 280 -14.99 8.83 2.03
N VAL A 281 -14.73 7.75 2.78
CA VAL A 281 -14.47 7.81 4.23
C VAL A 281 -13.23 8.67 4.54
N ILE A 282 -12.15 8.49 3.78
CA ILE A 282 -10.92 9.28 3.93
C ILE A 282 -11.22 10.76 3.63
N SER A 283 -11.85 11.06 2.49
CA SER A 283 -12.16 12.45 2.07
C SER A 283 -13.12 13.13 3.05
N ALA A 284 -14.07 12.39 3.64
CA ALA A 284 -14.96 12.90 4.69
C ALA A 284 -14.19 13.39 5.92
N SER A 285 -13.09 12.74 6.27
CA SER A 285 -12.28 13.12 7.43
C SER A 285 -11.19 14.13 7.08
N GLU A 286 -10.55 13.99 5.91
CA GLU A 286 -9.43 14.82 5.45
C GLU A 286 -9.88 16.19 4.96
N ASP A 287 -10.94 16.22 4.11
CA ASP A 287 -11.34 17.40 3.38
C ASP A 287 -12.55 18.14 3.99
N ILE A 288 -13.49 17.39 4.58
CA ILE A 288 -14.70 17.96 5.22
C ILE A 288 -14.48 18.13 6.73
N GLY A 289 -14.00 17.11 7.39
CA GLY A 289 -13.59 17.13 8.79
C GLY A 289 -14.60 17.78 9.72
N LEU A 290 -14.12 18.73 10.53
CA LEU A 290 -14.92 19.42 11.54
C LEU A 290 -15.92 20.44 10.95
N ALA A 291 -15.81 20.79 9.67
CA ALA A 291 -16.79 21.67 9.04
C ALA A 291 -18.18 21.03 8.92
N ASN A 292 -18.25 19.69 8.77
CA ASN A 292 -19.47 18.91 8.80
C ASN A 292 -19.22 17.49 9.35
N PRO A 293 -19.29 17.27 10.66
CA PRO A 293 -19.03 15.95 11.27
C PRO A 293 -19.94 14.82 10.76
N ASN A 294 -21.12 15.13 10.22
CA ASN A 294 -22.01 14.13 9.63
C ASN A 294 -21.45 13.50 8.36
N ALA A 295 -20.49 14.13 7.72
CA ALA A 295 -19.84 13.60 6.52
C ALA A 295 -19.20 12.24 6.75
N LEU A 296 -18.46 12.07 7.86
CA LEU A 296 -17.85 10.80 8.22
C LEU A 296 -18.90 9.73 8.56
N LEU A 297 -19.98 10.11 9.24
CA LEU A 297 -21.07 9.19 9.58
C LEU A 297 -21.74 8.66 8.30
N LEU A 298 -22.06 9.55 7.35
CA LEU A 298 -22.68 9.18 6.09
C LEU A 298 -21.73 8.32 5.23
N ALA A 299 -20.47 8.69 5.13
CA ALA A 299 -19.47 7.90 4.37
C ALA A 299 -19.28 6.50 4.96
N ASN A 300 -19.30 6.36 6.30
CA ASN A 300 -19.22 5.05 6.94
C ASN A 300 -20.50 4.24 6.73
N ALA A 301 -21.68 4.85 6.83
CA ALA A 301 -22.95 4.19 6.50
C ALA A 301 -22.99 3.73 5.04
N CYS A 302 -22.46 4.51 4.09
CA CYS A 302 -22.28 4.12 2.70
C CYS A 302 -21.43 2.86 2.58
N PHE A 303 -20.27 2.83 3.24
CA PHE A 303 -19.37 1.69 3.23
C PHE A 303 -20.05 0.41 3.74
N ASP A 304 -20.77 0.50 4.85
CA ASP A 304 -21.49 -0.63 5.44
C ASP A 304 -22.69 -1.08 4.57
N ALA A 305 -23.39 -0.16 3.93
CA ALA A 305 -24.49 -0.47 3.03
C ALA A 305 -24.00 -1.20 1.76
N LEU A 306 -22.87 -0.78 1.20
CA LEU A 306 -22.25 -1.42 0.03
C LEU A 306 -21.89 -2.88 0.27
N LYS A 307 -21.39 -3.21 1.47
CA LYS A 307 -21.10 -4.60 1.85
C LYS A 307 -22.34 -5.49 1.86
N LYS A 308 -23.52 -4.91 2.10
CA LYS A 308 -24.79 -5.65 2.17
C LYS A 308 -25.48 -5.76 0.80
N ILE A 309 -25.33 -4.75 -0.04
CA ILE A 309 -26.10 -4.60 -1.29
C ILE A 309 -25.26 -4.99 -2.51
N GLY A 310 -24.00 -4.53 -2.59
CA GLY A 310 -23.11 -4.77 -3.75
C GLY A 310 -23.56 -4.05 -5.02
N TRP A 311 -23.07 -4.53 -6.16
CA TRP A 311 -23.47 -4.07 -7.49
C TRP A 311 -24.75 -4.81 -7.96
N PRO A 312 -25.60 -4.17 -8.80
CA PRO A 312 -25.44 -2.83 -9.40
C PRO A 312 -26.01 -1.68 -8.56
N GLU A 313 -26.80 -1.92 -7.52
CA GLU A 313 -27.53 -0.88 -6.75
C GLU A 313 -26.56 -0.03 -5.89
N GLY A 314 -25.42 -0.55 -5.52
CA GLY A 314 -24.40 0.16 -4.74
C GLY A 314 -23.97 1.50 -5.37
N ARG A 315 -24.08 1.65 -6.70
CA ARG A 315 -23.80 2.92 -7.39
C ARG A 315 -24.64 4.09 -6.90
N ILE A 316 -25.89 3.81 -6.48
CA ILE A 316 -26.84 4.84 -6.04
C ILE A 316 -26.36 5.43 -4.69
N ILE A 317 -25.99 4.56 -3.76
CA ILE A 317 -25.50 4.95 -2.42
C ILE A 317 -24.17 5.70 -2.53
N LEU A 318 -23.28 5.24 -3.43
CA LEU A 318 -22.02 5.92 -3.73
C LEU A 318 -22.26 7.33 -4.30
N ALA A 319 -23.23 7.46 -5.23
CA ALA A 319 -23.56 8.75 -5.83
C ALA A 319 -24.13 9.74 -4.80
N GLU A 320 -25.07 9.31 -3.96
CA GLU A 320 -25.62 10.13 -2.87
C GLU A 320 -24.53 10.65 -1.95
N THR A 321 -23.65 9.75 -1.48
CA THR A 321 -22.55 10.12 -0.59
C THR A 321 -21.55 11.06 -1.28
N THR A 322 -21.23 10.81 -2.55
CA THR A 322 -20.33 11.65 -3.35
C THR A 322 -20.83 13.08 -3.47
N VAL A 323 -22.12 13.25 -3.83
CA VAL A 323 -22.75 14.58 -3.94
C VAL A 323 -22.75 15.27 -2.58
N TYR A 324 -23.14 14.56 -1.52
CA TYR A 324 -23.14 15.12 -0.17
C TYR A 324 -21.78 15.65 0.25
N LEU A 325 -20.70 14.87 0.03
CA LEU A 325 -19.35 15.27 0.37
C LEU A 325 -18.87 16.43 -0.50
N ALA A 326 -19.15 16.40 -1.80
CA ALA A 326 -18.78 17.49 -2.71
C ALA A 326 -19.45 18.81 -2.32
N CYS A 327 -20.73 18.78 -1.93
CA CYS A 327 -21.51 19.96 -1.52
C CYS A 327 -21.25 20.39 -0.06
N SER A 328 -20.58 19.58 0.76
CA SER A 328 -20.30 19.93 2.16
C SER A 328 -19.25 21.02 2.26
N PRO A 329 -19.32 21.90 3.30
CA PRO A 329 -18.23 22.82 3.61
C PRO A 329 -16.94 22.03 3.90
N LYS A 330 -15.79 22.64 3.62
CA LYS A 330 -14.48 22.00 3.73
C LYS A 330 -13.68 22.49 4.92
N SER A 331 -13.00 21.56 5.60
CA SER A 331 -11.98 21.87 6.59
C SER A 331 -10.99 20.70 6.71
N ASN A 332 -9.73 21.01 6.66
CA ASN A 332 -8.65 20.07 6.95
C ASN A 332 -7.95 20.36 8.29
N SER A 333 -8.60 21.13 9.18
CA SER A 333 -7.98 21.59 10.46
C SER A 333 -7.49 20.41 11.32
N ALA A 334 -8.26 19.33 11.42
CA ALA A 334 -7.89 18.14 12.16
C ALA A 334 -6.74 17.36 11.49
N TYR A 335 -6.75 17.27 10.15
CA TYR A 335 -5.67 16.67 9.36
C TYR A 335 -4.35 17.43 9.53
N MET A 336 -4.38 18.75 9.47
CA MET A 336 -3.20 19.58 9.72
C MET A 336 -2.72 19.44 11.15
N ALA A 337 -3.62 19.41 12.14
CA ALA A 337 -3.28 19.26 13.55
C ALA A 337 -2.49 17.98 13.84
N ILE A 338 -2.91 16.82 13.30
CA ILE A 338 -2.17 15.58 13.51
C ILE A 338 -0.84 15.57 12.77
N ASN A 339 -0.75 16.18 11.59
CA ASN A 339 0.52 16.27 10.86
C ASN A 339 1.52 17.18 11.58
N ASP A 340 1.07 18.34 12.09
CA ASP A 340 1.88 19.24 12.89
C ASP A 340 2.35 18.55 14.19
N ALA A 341 1.47 17.78 14.83
CA ALA A 341 1.81 16.99 16.02
C ALA A 341 2.87 15.91 15.72
N LEU A 342 2.74 15.18 14.62
CA LEU A 342 3.72 14.17 14.21
C LEU A 342 5.08 14.81 13.86
N ALA A 343 5.08 15.96 13.20
CA ALA A 343 6.29 16.72 12.91
C ALA A 343 6.97 17.20 14.20
N LEU A 344 6.17 17.66 15.18
CA LEU A 344 6.66 18.07 16.50
C LEU A 344 7.29 16.89 17.24
N VAL A 345 6.62 15.74 17.31
CA VAL A 345 7.15 14.50 17.93
C VAL A 345 8.45 14.07 17.27
N ASN A 346 8.53 14.10 15.93
CA ASN A 346 9.77 13.76 15.23
C ASN A 346 10.93 14.71 15.55
N ARG A 347 10.64 15.98 15.79
CA ARG A 347 11.63 17.01 16.15
C ARG A 347 12.10 16.90 17.60
N THR A 348 11.18 16.58 18.52
CA THR A 348 11.45 16.62 19.97
C THR A 348 11.78 15.26 20.57
N GLY A 349 11.49 14.17 19.85
CA GLY A 349 11.62 12.80 20.37
C GLY A 349 10.57 12.48 21.43
N ASN A 350 10.86 11.46 22.24
CA ASN A 350 9.95 10.96 23.29
C ASN A 350 10.07 11.82 24.57
N LEU A 351 9.39 12.96 24.60
CA LEU A 351 9.32 13.77 25.81
C LEU A 351 8.53 13.04 26.91
N PRO A 352 8.91 13.20 28.20
CA PRO A 352 8.24 12.51 29.31
C PRO A 352 6.83 13.08 29.53
N VAL A 353 5.89 12.18 29.84
CA VAL A 353 4.52 12.60 30.24
C VAL A 353 4.64 13.35 31.59
N PRO A 354 4.00 14.52 31.74
CA PRO A 354 3.97 15.24 33.01
C PRO A 354 3.49 14.38 34.18
N LEU A 355 4.12 14.53 35.35
CA LEU A 355 3.85 13.65 36.51
C LEU A 355 2.39 13.63 36.94
N HIS A 356 1.74 14.82 36.95
CA HIS A 356 0.33 14.95 37.33
C HIS A 356 -0.63 14.20 36.37
N LEU A 357 -0.23 13.93 35.11
CA LEU A 357 -1.04 13.19 34.14
C LEU A 357 -0.82 11.67 34.19
N ARG A 358 0.15 11.20 35.00
CA ARG A 358 0.45 9.78 35.12
C ARG A 358 -0.44 9.11 36.16
N ASN A 359 -0.92 7.90 35.89
CA ASN A 359 -1.65 7.10 36.86
C ASN A 359 -0.69 6.49 37.87
N ALA A 360 -1.12 6.42 39.15
CA ALA A 360 -0.37 5.80 40.29
C ALA A 360 -1.06 4.55 40.81
N PRO A 361 -1.17 3.43 40.04
CA PRO A 361 -1.87 2.21 40.49
C PRO A 361 -1.12 1.45 41.61
N THR A 362 0.15 1.75 41.87
CA THR A 362 0.96 1.12 42.92
C THR A 362 1.45 2.13 43.94
N LYS A 363 1.77 1.66 45.17
CA LYS A 363 2.35 2.52 46.23
C LYS A 363 3.65 3.19 45.77
N LEU A 364 4.52 2.44 45.10
CA LEU A 364 5.77 2.98 44.56
C LEU A 364 5.54 4.14 43.58
N MET A 365 4.53 4.03 42.69
CA MET A 365 4.19 5.11 41.77
C MET A 365 3.64 6.35 42.49
N ALA A 366 2.86 6.14 43.57
CA ALA A 366 2.41 7.26 44.40
C ALA A 366 3.58 7.93 45.14
N GLU A 367 4.55 7.16 45.65
CA GLU A 367 5.79 7.68 46.24
C GLU A 367 6.67 8.46 45.24
N LEU A 368 6.60 8.10 43.96
CA LEU A 368 7.22 8.80 42.85
C LEU A 368 6.40 9.99 42.32
N GLU A 369 5.40 10.43 43.09
CA GLU A 369 4.57 11.60 42.79
C GLU A 369 3.71 11.51 41.52
N TYR A 370 3.43 10.29 41.03
CA TYR A 370 2.54 10.10 39.88
C TYR A 370 1.11 10.50 40.25
N GLY A 371 0.46 11.31 39.41
CA GLY A 371 -0.87 11.82 39.62
C GLY A 371 -0.99 12.94 40.68
N LYS A 372 0.14 13.34 41.29
CA LYS A 372 0.14 14.43 42.28
C LYS A 372 -0.26 15.73 41.63
N GLU A 373 -1.16 16.49 42.29
CA GLU A 373 -1.69 17.76 41.81
C GLU A 373 -2.57 17.68 40.56
N TYR A 374 -2.95 16.49 40.09
CA TYR A 374 -3.95 16.34 39.05
C TYR A 374 -5.31 16.90 39.52
N LYS A 375 -5.84 17.82 38.72
CA LYS A 375 -7.15 18.42 38.96
C LYS A 375 -8.18 17.71 38.09
N TYR A 376 -9.11 16.99 38.73
CA TYR A 376 -10.16 16.28 38.03
C TYR A 376 -11.25 17.26 37.57
N ALA A 377 -11.34 17.48 36.27
CA ALA A 377 -12.16 18.54 35.66
C ALA A 377 -13.64 18.48 36.07
N HIS A 378 -14.19 17.28 36.30
CA HIS A 378 -15.59 17.13 36.71
C HIS A 378 -15.91 17.67 38.12
N ASP A 379 -14.90 17.90 38.98
CA ASP A 379 -15.06 18.50 40.30
C ASP A 379 -15.17 20.04 40.24
N TYR A 380 -15.05 20.64 39.08
CA TYR A 380 -15.04 22.08 38.87
C TYR A 380 -16.25 22.54 38.04
N GLU A 381 -16.59 23.83 38.20
CA GLU A 381 -17.67 24.45 37.45
C GLU A 381 -17.46 24.31 35.93
N ASN A 382 -18.52 24.03 35.18
CA ASN A 382 -18.51 23.75 33.75
C ASN A 382 -17.60 22.57 33.35
N HIS A 383 -17.25 21.68 34.29
CA HIS A 383 -16.35 20.56 34.09
C HIS A 383 -14.99 20.99 33.48
N PHE A 384 -14.49 22.15 33.90
CA PHE A 384 -13.25 22.69 33.37
C PHE A 384 -12.38 23.31 34.47
N VAL A 385 -11.08 23.04 34.39
CA VAL A 385 -10.04 23.67 35.20
C VAL A 385 -8.78 23.88 34.39
N LYS A 386 -8.17 25.04 34.51
CA LYS A 386 -6.90 25.34 33.84
C LYS A 386 -5.79 24.49 34.44
N GLN A 387 -5.20 23.61 33.63
CA GLN A 387 -3.96 22.89 33.92
C GLN A 387 -3.26 22.58 32.60
N GLU A 388 -1.95 22.33 32.65
CA GLU A 388 -1.17 22.04 31.46
C GLU A 388 -1.22 20.53 31.12
N TYR A 389 -1.36 20.22 29.84
CA TYR A 389 -1.45 18.85 29.34
C TYR A 389 -0.28 18.46 28.44
N LEU A 390 0.57 19.44 28.07
CA LEU A 390 1.76 19.20 27.26
C LEU A 390 3.01 19.09 28.13
N PRO A 391 4.04 18.37 27.69
CA PRO A 391 5.38 18.43 28.30
C PRO A 391 5.91 19.87 28.40
N LYS A 392 6.76 20.13 29.41
CA LYS A 392 7.29 21.46 29.67
C LYS A 392 8.04 22.08 28.49
N GLU A 393 8.71 21.25 27.71
CA GLU A 393 9.56 21.63 26.57
C GLU A 393 8.75 22.16 25.38
N ILE A 394 7.43 21.88 25.36
CA ILE A 394 6.53 22.26 24.28
C ILE A 394 5.28 22.99 24.79
N LEU A 395 5.39 23.59 25.98
CA LEU A 395 4.33 24.46 26.49
C LEU A 395 4.10 25.63 25.54
N GLY A 396 2.83 25.94 25.26
CA GLY A 396 2.45 27.01 24.35
C GLY A 396 2.34 26.61 22.88
N GLU A 397 2.79 25.40 22.49
CA GLU A 397 2.55 24.90 21.13
C GLU A 397 1.05 24.77 20.87
N ARG A 398 0.62 25.22 19.68
CA ARG A 398 -0.76 25.21 19.25
C ARG A 398 -0.88 24.34 18.00
N LEU A 399 -1.38 23.12 18.18
CA LEU A 399 -1.48 22.12 17.13
C LEU A 399 -2.78 22.23 16.33
N TRP A 400 -3.92 22.31 17.02
CA TRP A 400 -5.19 22.52 16.32
C TRP A 400 -5.48 24.01 16.12
N LYS A 401 -5.66 24.38 14.85
CA LYS A 401 -6.04 25.74 14.42
C LYS A 401 -7.34 25.59 13.62
N GLY A 402 -8.45 25.94 14.25
CA GLY A 402 -9.76 25.89 13.59
C GLY A 402 -9.81 26.85 12.39
N GLN A 403 -10.57 26.47 11.37
CA GLN A 403 -10.76 27.23 10.14
C GLN A 403 -12.06 28.05 10.18
N GLU A 404 -12.17 29.03 9.29
CA GLU A 404 -13.34 29.89 9.19
C GLU A 404 -14.51 29.16 8.51
N ASN A 405 -15.26 28.43 9.32
CA ASN A 405 -16.56 27.86 8.95
C ASN A 405 -17.50 27.86 10.17
N PRO A 406 -18.83 27.81 9.98
CA PRO A 406 -19.79 27.97 11.09
C PRO A 406 -19.66 26.91 12.20
N ALA A 407 -19.24 25.69 11.87
CA ALA A 407 -19.10 24.61 12.85
C ALA A 407 -17.85 24.82 13.72
N GLU A 408 -16.70 25.09 13.12
CA GLU A 408 -15.46 25.30 13.86
C GLU A 408 -15.45 26.65 14.59
N HIS A 409 -16.14 27.66 14.08
CA HIS A 409 -16.29 28.93 14.79
C HIS A 409 -16.92 28.72 16.19
N LYS A 410 -17.96 27.88 16.28
CA LYS A 410 -18.56 27.52 17.55
C LYS A 410 -17.58 26.81 18.50
N LEU A 411 -16.76 25.91 17.98
CA LEU A 411 -15.74 25.22 18.75
C LEU A 411 -14.66 26.19 19.25
N ILE A 412 -14.20 27.09 18.39
CA ILE A 412 -13.20 28.12 18.72
C ILE A 412 -13.74 29.05 19.83
N GLU A 413 -14.98 29.51 19.69
CA GLU A 413 -15.63 30.34 20.73
C GLU A 413 -15.73 29.64 22.07
N GLN A 414 -16.11 28.36 22.05
CA GLN A 414 -16.15 27.56 23.28
C GLN A 414 -14.76 27.39 23.90
N MET A 415 -13.74 27.16 23.11
CA MET A 415 -12.35 27.06 23.60
C MET A 415 -11.84 28.39 24.14
N ARG A 416 -12.16 29.49 23.49
CA ARG A 416 -11.84 30.85 24.01
C ARG A 416 -12.49 31.17 25.35
N ARG A 417 -13.76 30.76 25.56
CA ARG A 417 -14.44 30.89 26.85
C ARG A 417 -13.74 30.13 27.96
N LEU A 418 -13.22 28.91 27.67
CA LEU A 418 -12.55 28.08 28.64
C LEU A 418 -11.09 28.51 28.88
N TRP A 419 -10.33 28.69 27.81
CA TRP A 419 -8.88 28.87 27.88
C TRP A 419 -8.39 30.30 27.74
N GLY A 420 -9.28 31.25 27.36
CA GLY A 420 -8.92 32.63 27.10
C GLY A 420 -8.01 32.75 25.87
N ASP A 421 -6.94 33.52 26.01
CA ASP A 421 -6.00 33.85 24.92
C ASP A 421 -5.22 32.71 24.34
N ARG A 422 -5.38 31.48 24.89
CA ARG A 422 -4.74 30.28 24.33
C ARG A 422 -5.35 29.84 22.98
N PHE A 423 -6.62 30.24 22.70
CA PHE A 423 -7.34 29.86 21.47
C PHE A 423 -7.91 31.06 20.67
#